data_5f46d7206849626e0947a78ba0933d7e
#
_entry.id   5f46d7206849626e0947a78ba0933d7e
#
_cell.length_a   1.000
_cell.length_b   1.000
_cell.length_c   1.000
_cell.angle_alpha   90.00
_cell.angle_beta   90.00
_cell.angle_gamma   90.00
#
_symmetry.space_group_name_H-M   'P 1'
#
loop_
_entity.id
_entity.type
_entity.pdbx_description
1 polymer ?
#
loop_
_entity_poly.entity_id
_entity_poly.type
_entity_poly.pdbx_seq_one_letter_code
_entity_poly.pdbx_strand_id
1 'polypeptide(L)'
;MMKTYIGIDPGKSGALAVIEENGDIHVWPFNSVKYAEVLTHLASVRDEIKCCVEKVGAMPGQGVVSMFNFGHNFGFIEGLLLGNWIPYQLVPPQTWKKEFCVTSDKNTSIEVCRKLFPHVSLLPTERSRKPSDGMAEAILIAEYARRRF
;
A
#
# COMPACT_ATOMS: atom_id res chain seq x y z
N MET A 1 19.18 -8.25 -12.01
CA MET A 1 17.83 -7.69 -12.15
C MET A 1 17.31 -7.23 -10.81
N MET A 2 16.84 -6.02 -10.71
CA MET A 2 16.26 -5.54 -9.45
C MET A 2 14.76 -5.79 -9.42
N LYS A 3 14.34 -6.56 -8.43
CA LYS A 3 12.92 -6.79 -8.16
C LYS A 3 12.43 -5.75 -7.17
N THR A 4 11.22 -5.27 -7.39
CA THR A 4 10.57 -4.28 -6.54
C THR A 4 9.16 -4.75 -6.21
N TYR A 5 8.80 -4.61 -4.96
CA TYR A 5 7.50 -5.05 -4.46
C TYR A 5 6.72 -3.84 -3.98
N ILE A 6 5.52 -3.68 -4.50
CA ILE A 6 4.67 -2.54 -4.20
C ILE A 6 3.43 -3.03 -3.47
N GLY A 7 3.06 -2.32 -2.41
CA GLY A 7 1.82 -2.53 -1.69
C GLY A 7 1.06 -1.23 -1.60
N ILE A 8 -0.23 -1.27 -1.87
CA ILE A 8 -1.07 -0.08 -1.83
C ILE A 8 -2.32 -0.37 -1.01
N ASP A 9 -2.50 0.44 0.04
CA ASP A 9 -3.72 0.52 0.80
C ASP A 9 -4.50 1.72 0.26
N PRO A 10 -5.61 1.48 -0.48
CA PRO A 10 -6.35 2.56 -1.12
C PRO A 10 -7.06 3.46 -0.11
N GLY A 11 -7.41 4.68 -0.54
CA GLY A 11 -8.13 5.63 0.27
C GLY A 11 -7.27 6.81 0.70
N LYS A 12 -7.93 7.82 1.29
CA LYS A 12 -7.25 9.06 1.71
C LYS A 12 -6.31 8.85 2.89
N SER A 13 -6.61 7.90 3.75
CA SER A 13 -5.77 7.55 4.89
C SER A 13 -4.87 6.34 4.60
N GLY A 14 -4.84 5.90 3.35
CA GLY A 14 -3.98 4.82 2.91
C GLY A 14 -2.58 5.29 2.57
N ALA A 15 -1.82 4.41 1.92
CA ALA A 15 -0.43 4.66 1.59
C ALA A 15 0.03 3.77 0.44
N LEU A 16 1.17 4.14 -0.13
CA LEU A 16 1.90 3.34 -1.12
C LEU A 16 3.25 2.98 -0.51
N ALA A 17 3.58 1.71 -0.50
CA ALA A 17 4.85 1.21 0.02
C ALA A 17 5.63 0.49 -1.07
N VAL A 18 6.94 0.63 -1.02
CA VAL A 18 7.87 -0.02 -1.94
C VAL A 18 8.92 -0.74 -1.12
N ILE A 19 9.10 -2.03 -1.39
CA ILE A 19 10.19 -2.83 -0.83
C ILE A 19 11.10 -3.23 -1.98
N GLU A 20 12.34 -2.79 -1.91
CA GLU A 20 13.34 -3.15 -2.91
C GLU A 20 13.96 -4.51 -2.61
N GLU A 21 14.56 -5.13 -3.60
CA GLU A 21 15.19 -6.44 -3.46
C GLU A 21 16.25 -6.48 -2.35
N ASN A 22 16.96 -5.38 -2.16
CA ASN A 22 17.99 -5.27 -1.12
C ASN A 22 17.42 -5.05 0.29
N GLY A 23 16.09 -4.93 0.42
CA GLY A 23 15.43 -4.75 1.69
C GLY A 23 15.10 -3.30 2.05
N ASP A 24 15.51 -2.33 1.23
CA ASP A 24 15.15 -0.94 1.45
C ASP A 24 13.64 -0.75 1.34
N ILE A 25 13.07 0.03 2.24
CA ILE A 25 11.62 0.28 2.29
C ILE A 25 11.37 1.77 2.22
N HIS A 26 10.44 2.13 1.35
CA HIS A 26 9.94 3.50 1.23
C HIS A 26 8.43 3.45 1.32
N VAL A 27 7.84 4.39 2.05
CA VAL A 27 6.38 4.45 2.18
C VAL A 27 5.95 5.92 2.18
N TRP A 28 4.88 6.18 1.45
CA TRP A 28 4.31 7.53 1.32
C TRP A 28 2.82 7.48 1.67
N PRO A 29 2.35 8.36 2.55
CA PRO A 29 0.90 8.51 2.74
C PRO A 29 0.27 9.01 1.44
N PHE A 30 -1.04 8.88 1.31
CA PHE A 30 -1.73 9.22 0.09
C PHE A 30 -1.37 10.64 -0.38
N ASN A 31 -0.89 10.72 -1.61
CA ASN A 31 -0.62 11.96 -2.34
C ASN A 31 -0.61 11.61 -3.82
N SER A 32 -1.58 12.14 -4.57
CA SER A 32 -1.76 11.77 -5.97
C SER A 32 -0.54 12.05 -6.84
N VAL A 33 0.08 13.20 -6.65
CA VAL A 33 1.27 13.59 -7.43
C VAL A 33 2.46 12.70 -7.08
N LYS A 34 2.67 12.45 -5.78
CA LYS A 34 3.77 11.59 -5.34
C LYS A 34 3.58 10.16 -5.84
N TYR A 35 2.36 9.63 -5.81
CA TYR A 35 2.08 8.31 -6.35
C TYR A 35 2.43 8.23 -7.85
N ALA A 36 2.01 9.25 -8.61
CA ALA A 36 2.30 9.30 -10.02
C ALA A 36 3.82 9.33 -10.27
N GLU A 37 4.55 10.16 -9.54
CA GLU A 37 6.01 10.24 -9.65
C GLU A 37 6.68 8.91 -9.36
N VAL A 38 6.33 8.28 -8.24
CA VAL A 38 6.96 7.04 -7.80
C VAL A 38 6.68 5.91 -8.78
N LEU A 39 5.42 5.73 -9.17
CA LEU A 39 5.05 4.62 -10.05
C LEU A 39 5.62 4.79 -11.45
N THR A 40 5.62 6.00 -11.98
CA THR A 40 6.21 6.28 -13.29
C THR A 40 7.72 6.05 -13.26
N HIS A 41 8.39 6.50 -12.21
CA HIS A 41 9.83 6.28 -12.06
C HIS A 41 10.16 4.78 -11.99
N LEU A 42 9.48 4.03 -11.12
CA LEU A 42 9.73 2.60 -10.95
C LEU A 42 9.48 1.84 -12.26
N ALA A 43 8.41 2.19 -12.98
CA ALA A 43 8.09 1.55 -14.25
C ALA A 43 9.21 1.74 -15.29
N SER A 44 9.93 2.87 -15.21
CA SER A 44 11.00 3.18 -16.16
C SER A 44 12.36 2.57 -15.81
N VAL A 45 12.60 2.23 -14.53
CA VAL A 45 13.95 1.83 -14.07
C VAL A 45 14.01 0.42 -13.46
N ARG A 46 12.89 -0.25 -13.25
CA ARG A 46 12.89 -1.59 -12.65
C ARG A 46 12.52 -2.65 -13.68
N ASP A 47 13.21 -3.78 -13.62
CA ASP A 47 12.99 -4.89 -14.55
C ASP A 47 11.78 -5.73 -14.17
N GLU A 48 11.56 -5.92 -12.88
CA GLU A 48 10.47 -6.76 -12.39
C GLU A 48 9.78 -6.09 -11.22
N ILE A 49 8.48 -5.85 -11.38
CA ILE A 49 7.64 -5.25 -10.34
C ILE A 49 6.52 -6.21 -10.01
N LYS A 50 6.35 -6.49 -8.71
CA LYS A 50 5.22 -7.24 -8.18
C LYS A 50 4.40 -6.28 -7.31
N CYS A 51 3.17 -6.07 -7.69
CA CYS A 51 2.30 -5.09 -7.02
C CYS A 51 1.03 -5.75 -6.52
N CYS A 52 0.71 -5.49 -5.26
CA CYS A 52 -0.57 -5.87 -4.67
C CYS A 52 -1.31 -4.60 -4.23
N VAL A 53 -2.59 -4.54 -4.54
CA VAL A 53 -3.49 -3.49 -4.08
C VAL A 53 -4.57 -4.16 -3.24
N GLU A 54 -4.86 -3.62 -2.06
CA GLU A 54 -5.95 -4.16 -1.26
C GLU A 54 -7.26 -4.03 -2.02
N LYS A 55 -7.96 -5.14 -2.17
CA LYS A 55 -9.25 -5.17 -2.83
C LYS A 55 -10.29 -4.57 -1.90
N VAL A 56 -10.95 -3.55 -2.39
CA VAL A 56 -11.97 -2.84 -1.64
C VAL A 56 -13.25 -2.79 -2.45
N GLY A 57 -14.37 -2.59 -1.75
CA GLY A 57 -15.67 -2.53 -2.38
C GLY A 57 -16.64 -1.67 -1.59
N ALA A 58 -17.80 -1.46 -2.16
CA ALA A 58 -18.87 -0.74 -1.48
C ALA A 58 -19.37 -1.55 -0.28
N MET A 59 -19.58 -0.88 0.84
CA MET A 59 -20.07 -1.49 2.08
C MET A 59 -21.50 -1.01 2.33
N PRO A 60 -22.42 -1.90 2.74
CA PRO A 60 -23.76 -1.48 3.17
C PRO A 60 -23.66 -0.47 4.31
N GLY A 61 -24.49 0.58 4.24
CA GLY A 61 -24.51 1.63 5.27
C GLY A 61 -23.43 2.70 5.13
N GLN A 62 -22.55 2.59 4.15
CA GLN A 62 -21.56 3.63 3.87
C GLN A 62 -22.23 4.80 3.15
N GLY A 63 -21.87 6.05 3.49
CA GLY A 63 -22.46 7.23 2.86
C GLY A 63 -22.12 7.35 1.38
N VAL A 64 -23.01 7.98 0.62
CA VAL A 64 -22.86 8.14 -0.84
C VAL A 64 -21.56 8.89 -1.18
N VAL A 65 -21.28 10.00 -0.49
CA VAL A 65 -20.08 10.82 -0.74
C VAL A 65 -18.82 10.00 -0.42
N SER A 66 -18.82 9.28 0.68
CA SER A 66 -17.71 8.44 1.08
C SER A 66 -17.43 7.35 0.05
N MET A 67 -18.47 6.69 -0.44
CA MET A 67 -18.35 5.67 -1.48
C MET A 67 -17.82 6.24 -2.80
N PHE A 68 -18.30 7.42 -3.18
CA PHE A 68 -17.83 8.07 -4.40
C PHE A 68 -16.35 8.41 -4.31
N ASN A 69 -15.92 9.02 -3.20
CA ASN A 69 -14.53 9.39 -2.98
C ASN A 69 -13.63 8.14 -2.94
N PHE A 70 -14.09 7.10 -2.31
CA PHE A 70 -13.34 5.85 -2.21
C PHE A 70 -13.18 5.19 -3.58
N GLY A 71 -14.26 5.10 -4.37
CA GLY A 71 -14.22 4.57 -5.73
C GLY A 71 -13.34 5.42 -6.64
N HIS A 72 -13.39 6.74 -6.49
CA HIS A 72 -12.55 7.66 -7.24
C HIS A 72 -11.06 7.41 -6.97
N ASN A 73 -10.68 7.31 -5.70
CA ASN A 73 -9.29 7.05 -5.32
C ASN A 73 -8.82 5.68 -5.80
N PHE A 74 -9.66 4.68 -5.68
CA PHE A 74 -9.33 3.32 -6.15
C PHE A 74 -9.13 3.31 -7.66
N GLY A 75 -10.03 3.94 -8.41
CA GLY A 75 -9.89 4.07 -9.87
C GLY A 75 -8.65 4.85 -10.28
N PHE A 76 -8.29 5.89 -9.54
CA PHE A 76 -7.06 6.64 -9.76
C PHE A 76 -5.83 5.74 -9.63
N ILE A 77 -5.77 4.92 -8.57
CA ILE A 77 -4.66 3.98 -8.34
C ILE A 77 -4.58 2.97 -9.47
N GLU A 78 -5.70 2.35 -9.83
CA GLU A 78 -5.71 1.39 -10.94
C GLU A 78 -5.31 2.05 -12.25
N GLY A 79 -5.78 3.28 -12.50
CA GLY A 79 -5.41 4.03 -13.68
C GLY A 79 -3.91 4.31 -13.77
N LEU A 80 -3.28 4.65 -12.64
CA LEU A 80 -1.83 4.85 -12.60
C LEU A 80 -1.07 3.56 -12.92
N LEU A 81 -1.50 2.45 -12.35
CA LEU A 81 -0.84 1.17 -12.57
C LEU A 81 -1.00 0.72 -14.02
N LEU A 82 -2.22 0.78 -14.55
CA LEU A 82 -2.49 0.41 -15.94
C LEU A 82 -1.77 1.34 -16.91
N GLY A 83 -1.80 2.64 -16.64
CA GLY A 83 -1.14 3.62 -17.49
C GLY A 83 0.37 3.49 -17.55
N ASN A 84 0.97 2.91 -16.53
CA ASN A 84 2.41 2.66 -16.46
C ASN A 84 2.76 1.21 -16.79
N TRP A 85 1.80 0.40 -17.22
CA TRP A 85 2.00 -1.02 -17.55
C TRP A 85 2.57 -1.83 -16.39
N ILE A 86 2.19 -1.47 -15.16
CA ILE A 86 2.59 -2.20 -13.95
C ILE A 86 1.53 -3.28 -13.69
N PRO A 87 1.89 -4.56 -13.78
CA PRO A 87 0.96 -5.62 -13.43
C PRO A 87 0.68 -5.60 -11.93
N TYR A 88 -0.57 -5.80 -11.54
CA TYR A 88 -0.94 -5.80 -10.13
C TYR A 88 -2.02 -6.83 -9.86
N GLN A 89 -2.11 -7.22 -8.60
CA GLN A 89 -3.15 -8.12 -8.12
C GLN A 89 -3.96 -7.45 -7.02
N LEU A 90 -5.27 -7.65 -7.09
CA LEU A 90 -6.16 -7.20 -6.02
C LEU A 90 -6.20 -8.30 -4.95
N VAL A 91 -5.89 -7.94 -3.72
CA VAL A 91 -5.82 -8.89 -2.61
C VAL A 91 -6.87 -8.51 -1.56
N PRO A 92 -7.80 -9.41 -1.23
CA PRO A 92 -8.78 -9.11 -0.19
C PRO A 92 -8.11 -8.86 1.17
N PRO A 93 -8.67 -7.98 2.00
CA PRO A 93 -8.10 -7.70 3.32
C PRO A 93 -7.87 -8.96 4.15
N GLN A 94 -8.83 -9.88 4.16
CA GLN A 94 -8.73 -11.10 4.94
C GLN A 94 -7.51 -11.94 4.55
N THR A 95 -7.15 -11.92 3.28
CA THR A 95 -6.05 -12.76 2.76
C THR A 95 -4.70 -12.28 3.28
N TRP A 96 -4.38 -10.99 3.12
CA TRP A 96 -3.08 -10.51 3.59
C TRP A 96 -3.04 -10.36 5.12
N LYS A 97 -4.16 -10.02 5.74
CA LYS A 97 -4.24 -9.93 7.20
C LYS A 97 -3.98 -11.28 7.86
N LYS A 98 -4.51 -12.34 7.29
CA LYS A 98 -4.28 -13.70 7.78
C LYS A 98 -2.79 -14.08 7.72
N GLU A 99 -2.10 -13.70 6.68
CA GLU A 99 -0.66 -13.96 6.52
C GLU A 99 0.15 -13.41 7.71
N PHE A 100 -0.24 -12.25 8.24
CA PHE A 100 0.49 -11.54 9.28
C PHE A 100 -0.18 -11.59 10.64
N CYS A 101 -1.26 -12.36 10.79
CA CYS A 101 -2.04 -12.43 12.04
C CYS A 101 -2.56 -11.06 12.47
N VAL A 102 -2.90 -10.20 11.50
CA VAL A 102 -3.47 -8.87 11.75
C VAL A 102 -4.99 -8.99 11.90
N THR A 103 -5.52 -8.30 12.89
CA THR A 103 -6.96 -8.28 13.18
C THR A 103 -7.61 -6.99 12.69
N SER A 104 -8.90 -6.79 13.01
CA SER A 104 -9.60 -5.55 12.73
C SER A 104 -9.11 -4.38 13.59
N ASP A 105 -8.40 -4.66 14.68
CA ASP A 105 -7.76 -3.61 15.48
C ASP A 105 -6.56 -3.06 14.69
N LYS A 106 -6.63 -1.79 14.35
CA LYS A 106 -5.62 -1.12 13.52
C LYS A 106 -4.24 -1.08 14.17
N ASN A 107 -4.16 -1.16 15.50
CA ASN A 107 -2.89 -1.24 16.19
C ASN A 107 -2.13 -2.52 15.89
N THR A 108 -2.82 -3.60 15.51
CA THR A 108 -2.15 -4.87 15.20
C THR A 108 -1.28 -4.78 13.96
N SER A 109 -1.71 -4.04 12.92
CA SER A 109 -0.89 -3.84 11.73
C SER A 109 0.36 -3.02 12.05
N ILE A 110 0.23 -2.00 12.88
CA ILE A 110 1.37 -1.17 13.33
C ILE A 110 2.38 -2.03 14.10
N GLU A 111 1.89 -2.85 15.03
CA GLU A 111 2.73 -3.73 15.84
C GLU A 111 3.51 -4.75 14.99
N VAL A 112 2.81 -5.42 14.07
CA VAL A 112 3.45 -6.41 13.19
C VAL A 112 4.47 -5.73 12.28
N CYS A 113 4.11 -4.60 11.71
CA CYS A 113 5.01 -3.84 10.84
C CYS A 113 6.29 -3.45 11.59
N ARG A 114 6.18 -2.98 12.83
CA ARG A 114 7.33 -2.60 13.64
C ARG A 114 8.22 -3.79 14.00
N LYS A 115 7.63 -4.97 14.18
CA LYS A 115 8.41 -6.19 14.44
C LYS A 115 9.20 -6.62 13.21
N LEU A 116 8.58 -6.57 12.05
CA LEU A 116 9.22 -7.00 10.80
C LEU A 116 10.21 -5.96 10.27
N PHE A 117 9.89 -4.68 10.44
CA PHE A 117 10.66 -3.57 9.86
C PHE A 117 10.86 -2.46 10.89
N PRO A 118 11.68 -2.70 11.92
CA PRO A 118 11.81 -1.76 13.06
C PRO A 118 12.42 -0.41 12.69
N HIS A 119 13.08 -0.29 11.54
CA HIS A 119 13.73 0.95 11.13
C HIS A 119 12.84 1.89 10.31
N VAL A 120 11.64 1.45 9.93
CA VAL A 120 10.76 2.24 9.08
C VAL A 120 9.91 3.17 9.94
N SER A 121 9.87 4.44 9.57
CA SER A 121 8.98 5.40 10.21
C SER A 121 7.56 5.23 9.68
N LEU A 122 6.60 5.14 10.60
CA LEU A 122 5.17 5.10 10.27
C LEU A 122 4.50 6.45 10.53
N LEU A 123 5.27 7.52 10.64
CA LEU A 123 4.76 8.86 10.82
C LEU A 123 4.55 9.51 9.46
N PRO A 124 3.32 9.98 9.15
CA PRO A 124 3.02 10.59 7.84
C PRO A 124 3.83 11.85 7.56
N THR A 125 4.17 12.61 8.59
CA THR A 125 5.00 13.80 8.50
C THR A 125 5.96 13.85 9.68
N GLU A 126 6.98 14.69 9.60
CA GLU A 126 7.93 14.90 10.71
C GLU A 126 7.25 15.44 11.96
N ARG A 127 6.13 16.16 11.79
CA ARG A 127 5.37 16.73 12.90
C ARG A 127 4.34 15.77 13.48
N SER A 128 4.09 14.66 12.84
CA SER A 128 3.11 13.68 13.30
C SER A 128 3.60 13.02 14.58
N ARG A 129 2.67 12.83 15.52
CA ARG A 129 2.95 12.13 16.78
C ARG A 129 2.37 10.72 16.80
N LYS A 130 1.43 10.46 15.89
CA LYS A 130 0.68 9.21 15.86
C LYS A 130 1.06 8.41 14.61
N PRO A 131 1.41 7.13 14.76
CA PRO A 131 1.74 6.31 13.61
C PRO A 131 0.50 6.07 12.74
N SER A 132 0.72 5.93 11.45
CA SER A 132 -0.34 5.68 10.47
C SER A 132 -0.52 4.18 10.28
N ASP A 133 -1.73 3.69 10.54
CA ASP A 133 -2.08 2.31 10.21
C ASP A 133 -2.09 2.08 8.69
N GLY A 134 -2.47 3.08 7.90
CA GLY A 134 -2.43 2.98 6.44
C GLY A 134 -1.02 2.75 5.91
N MET A 135 -0.03 3.43 6.47
CA MET A 135 1.37 3.21 6.10
C MET A 135 1.84 1.80 6.49
N ALA A 136 1.48 1.35 7.69
CA ALA A 136 1.80 0.00 8.14
C ALA A 136 1.15 -1.06 7.24
N GLU A 137 -0.12 -0.88 6.92
CA GLU A 137 -0.84 -1.81 6.05
C GLU A 137 -0.25 -1.87 4.65
N ALA A 138 0.11 -0.72 4.06
CA ALA A 138 0.73 -0.70 2.75
C ALA A 138 2.07 -1.47 2.74
N ILE A 139 2.88 -1.32 3.78
CA ILE A 139 4.13 -2.05 3.92
C ILE A 139 3.86 -3.57 4.02
N LEU A 140 2.87 -3.97 4.81
CA LEU A 140 2.52 -5.39 4.94
C LEU A 140 1.98 -5.95 3.63
N ILE A 141 1.22 -5.17 2.86
CA ILE A 141 0.74 -5.59 1.54
C ILE A 141 1.92 -5.77 0.58
N ALA A 142 2.92 -4.88 0.62
CA ALA A 142 4.14 -5.02 -0.16
C ALA A 142 4.93 -6.28 0.25
N GLU A 143 5.01 -6.55 1.54
CA GLU A 143 5.66 -7.77 2.05
C GLU A 143 4.88 -9.02 1.63
N TYR A 144 3.55 -8.94 1.60
CA TYR A 144 2.72 -10.01 1.07
C TYR A 144 3.05 -10.28 -0.40
N ALA A 145 3.20 -9.22 -1.20
CA ALA A 145 3.60 -9.37 -2.60
C ALA A 145 4.96 -10.07 -2.71
N ARG A 146 5.91 -9.70 -1.85
CA ARG A 146 7.24 -10.30 -1.85
C ARG A 146 7.22 -11.78 -1.51
N ARG A 147 6.36 -12.19 -0.59
CA ARG A 147 6.25 -13.59 -0.14
C ARG A 147 5.50 -14.48 -1.13
N ARG A 148 4.52 -13.93 -1.86
CA ARG A 148 3.57 -14.71 -2.64
C ARG A 148 3.74 -14.62 -4.15
N PHE A 149 4.39 -13.59 -4.64
CA PHE A 149 4.57 -13.35 -6.07
C PHE A 149 6.03 -13.02 -6.38
#